data_dec1fa926f773d28d2c7647bee960b37
#
_entry.id   dec1fa926f773d28d2c7647bee960b37
#
_cell.length_a   1.000
_cell.length_b   1.000
_cell.length_c   1.000
_cell.angle_alpha   90.00
_cell.angle_beta   90.00
_cell.angle_gamma   90.00
#
_symmetry.space_group_name_H-M   'P 1'
#
loop_
_entity.id
_entity.type
_entity.pdbx_description
1 polymer ?
#
loop_
_entity_poly.entity_id
_entity_poly.type
_entity_poly.pdbx_seq_one_letter_code
_entity_poly.pdbx_strand_id
1 'polypeptide(L)'
;MLDSAVLDYEIARQKATLDALPILADIARADVIYYDLLSSEQIKVLCHAQPHTVVSIYAENLKGTIHRLDKDSVLGTALLNGSRGRGTLPERNSNSQAHQEVWPVRDYMGKVIGAISIETSDTERASYRHRSVDSEWRDL
;
A
#
# COMPACT_ATOMS: atom_id res chain seq x y z
N MET A 1 6.95 25.43 -13.89
CA MET A 1 5.51 25.24 -14.07
C MET A 1 5.26 24.07 -15.00
N LEU A 2 4.33 23.20 -14.66
CA LEU A 2 4.01 22.06 -15.51
C LEU A 2 3.19 22.51 -16.74
N ASP A 3 3.54 21.98 -17.90
CA ASP A 3 2.72 22.04 -19.08
C ASP A 3 1.36 21.38 -18.79
N SER A 4 0.29 21.92 -19.34
CA SER A 4 -1.06 21.40 -19.14
C SER A 4 -1.21 19.95 -19.63
N ALA A 5 -0.51 19.58 -20.71
CA ALA A 5 -0.51 18.21 -21.22
C ALA A 5 0.17 17.25 -20.22
N VAL A 6 1.25 17.66 -19.57
CA VAL A 6 1.94 16.87 -18.54
C VAL A 6 1.05 16.74 -17.30
N LEU A 7 0.39 17.81 -16.88
CA LEU A 7 -0.52 17.78 -15.77
C LEU A 7 -1.70 16.83 -16.03
N ASP A 8 -2.29 16.89 -17.22
CA ASP A 8 -3.37 15.98 -17.61
C ASP A 8 -2.91 14.52 -17.60
N TYR A 9 -1.70 14.26 -18.08
CA TYR A 9 -1.11 12.92 -18.03
C TYR A 9 -0.93 12.43 -16.60
N GLU A 10 -0.42 13.26 -15.69
CA GLU A 10 -0.21 12.90 -14.29
C GLU A 10 -1.53 12.63 -13.57
N ILE A 11 -2.56 13.43 -13.83
CA ILE A 11 -3.90 13.22 -13.28
C ILE A 11 -4.47 11.87 -13.76
N ALA A 12 -4.38 11.57 -15.03
CA ALA A 12 -4.88 10.33 -15.61
C ALA A 12 -4.10 9.13 -15.06
N ARG A 13 -2.79 9.24 -14.91
CA ARG A 13 -1.93 8.20 -14.37
C ARG A 13 -2.27 7.92 -12.90
N GLN A 14 -2.46 8.94 -12.08
CA GLN A 14 -2.86 8.77 -10.68
C GLN A 14 -4.21 8.09 -10.59
N LYS A 15 -5.18 8.51 -11.39
CA LYS A 15 -6.50 7.87 -11.42
C LYS A 15 -6.40 6.39 -11.79
N ALA A 16 -5.62 6.05 -12.82
CA ALA A 16 -5.42 4.66 -13.22
C ALA A 16 -4.79 3.84 -12.10
N THR A 17 -3.83 4.40 -11.38
CA THR A 17 -3.19 3.76 -10.24
C THR A 17 -4.22 3.48 -9.14
N LEU A 18 -5.02 4.47 -8.76
CA LEU A 18 -6.03 4.31 -7.72
C LEU A 18 -7.10 3.29 -8.12
N ASP A 19 -7.52 3.29 -9.38
CA ASP A 19 -8.53 2.37 -9.90
C ASP A 19 -8.04 0.91 -9.92
N ALA A 20 -6.74 0.68 -9.97
CA ALA A 20 -6.15 -0.66 -9.96
C ALA A 20 -6.03 -1.27 -8.57
N LEU A 21 -6.11 -0.47 -7.50
CA LEU A 21 -5.88 -0.97 -6.14
C LEU A 21 -6.88 -2.05 -5.70
N PRO A 22 -8.18 -1.98 -6.02
CA PRO A 22 -9.09 -3.05 -5.62
C PRO A 22 -8.73 -4.42 -6.20
N ILE A 23 -8.31 -4.48 -7.46
CA ILE A 23 -7.87 -5.73 -8.10
C ILE A 23 -6.59 -6.23 -7.41
N LEU A 24 -5.66 -5.32 -7.15
CA LEU A 24 -4.42 -5.67 -6.46
C LEU A 24 -4.69 -6.24 -5.06
N ALA A 25 -5.63 -5.64 -4.31
CA ALA A 25 -6.01 -6.12 -3.00
C ALA A 25 -6.54 -7.55 -3.04
N ASP A 26 -7.36 -7.89 -4.03
CA ASP A 26 -7.91 -9.24 -4.17
C ASP A 26 -6.85 -10.25 -4.60
N ILE A 27 -5.98 -9.87 -5.52
CA ILE A 27 -4.87 -10.74 -5.97
C ILE A 27 -3.87 -10.99 -4.84
N ALA A 28 -3.47 -9.94 -4.15
CA ALA A 28 -2.50 -10.03 -3.04
C ALA A 28 -3.12 -10.58 -1.76
N ARG A 29 -4.45 -10.66 -1.64
CA ARG A 29 -5.18 -11.06 -0.44
C ARG A 29 -4.76 -10.19 0.74
N ALA A 30 -4.77 -8.88 0.52
CA ALA A 30 -4.19 -7.90 1.44
C ALA A 30 -4.95 -6.58 1.36
N ASP A 31 -4.81 -5.77 2.40
CA ASP A 31 -5.21 -4.38 2.32
C ASP A 31 -4.17 -3.63 1.48
N VAL A 32 -4.63 -2.80 0.54
CA VAL A 32 -3.76 -1.98 -0.28
C VAL A 32 -4.14 -0.52 -0.10
N ILE A 33 -3.19 0.28 0.35
CA ILE A 33 -3.44 1.67 0.72
C ILE A 33 -2.52 2.58 -0.09
N TYR A 34 -3.10 3.62 -0.68
CA TYR A 34 -2.34 4.69 -1.30
C TYR A 34 -2.27 5.87 -0.34
N TYR A 35 -1.04 6.17 0.09
CA TYR A 35 -0.75 7.32 0.94
C TYR A 35 -0.21 8.48 0.10
N ASP A 36 -0.83 9.64 0.26
CA ASP A 36 -0.38 10.89 -0.34
C ASP A 36 0.49 11.65 0.65
N LEU A 37 1.64 12.14 0.20
CA LEU A 37 2.53 12.91 1.04
C LEU A 37 2.06 14.36 1.07
N LEU A 38 1.52 14.81 2.21
CA LEU A 38 1.08 16.19 2.39
C LEU A 38 2.24 17.11 2.78
N SER A 39 3.11 16.61 3.65
CA SER A 39 4.31 17.33 4.13
C SER A 39 5.29 16.31 4.68
N SER A 40 6.44 16.76 5.16
CA SER A 40 7.41 15.87 5.83
C SER A 40 6.86 15.22 7.11
N GLU A 41 5.70 15.67 7.60
CA GLU A 41 5.13 15.22 8.87
C GLU A 41 3.72 14.64 8.76
N GLN A 42 3.07 14.77 7.61
CA GLN A 42 1.68 14.35 7.43
C GLN A 42 1.45 13.59 6.14
N ILE A 43 0.61 12.58 6.24
CA ILE A 43 0.14 11.78 5.12
C ILE A 43 -1.38 11.71 5.12
N LYS A 44 -1.93 11.52 3.94
CA LYS A 44 -3.36 11.32 3.76
C LYS A 44 -3.60 10.02 2.99
N VAL A 45 -4.59 9.25 3.42
CA VAL A 45 -5.02 8.07 2.68
C VAL A 45 -5.93 8.50 1.54
N LEU A 46 -5.46 8.40 0.30
CA LEU A 46 -6.26 8.69 -0.89
C LEU A 46 -7.17 7.53 -1.27
N CYS A 47 -6.72 6.31 -1.06
CA CYS A 47 -7.47 5.10 -1.37
C CYS A 47 -7.08 3.99 -0.41
N HIS A 48 -8.08 3.26 0.06
CA HIS A 48 -7.88 2.05 0.85
C HIS A 48 -8.73 0.95 0.23
N ALA A 49 -8.09 0.05 -0.48
CA ALA A 49 -8.76 -1.11 -1.06
C ALA A 49 -8.68 -2.26 -0.06
N GLN A 50 -9.83 -2.61 0.51
CA GLN A 50 -9.95 -3.75 1.42
C GLN A 50 -10.21 -5.01 0.58
N PRO A 51 -9.55 -6.15 0.90
CA PRO A 51 -9.74 -7.36 0.10
C PRO A 51 -11.15 -7.92 0.27
N HIS A 52 -11.70 -8.52 -0.79
CA HIS A 52 -13.01 -9.19 -0.76
C HIS A 52 -12.89 -10.67 -0.40
N THR A 53 -11.73 -11.26 -0.61
CA THR A 53 -11.51 -12.71 -0.47
C THR A 53 -10.99 -13.14 0.90
N VAL A 54 -10.55 -12.19 1.71
CA VAL A 54 -10.06 -12.40 3.07
C VAL A 54 -10.54 -11.26 3.95
N VAL A 55 -10.44 -11.44 5.26
CA VAL A 55 -10.81 -10.39 6.22
C VAL A 55 -9.74 -9.29 6.21
N SER A 56 -10.19 -8.04 6.06
CA SER A 56 -9.31 -6.88 6.17
C SER A 56 -8.70 -6.79 7.57
N ILE A 57 -7.46 -6.32 7.65
CA ILE A 57 -6.82 -6.06 8.94
C ILE A 57 -7.35 -4.78 9.62
N TYR A 58 -8.16 -4.03 8.91
CA TYR A 58 -8.77 -2.79 9.41
C TYR A 58 -10.28 -2.96 9.56
N ALA A 59 -10.80 -2.55 10.72
CA ALA A 59 -12.25 -2.60 10.97
C ALA A 59 -13.01 -1.61 10.07
N GLU A 60 -12.40 -0.47 9.75
CA GLU A 60 -12.99 0.59 8.93
C GLU A 60 -12.07 0.95 7.78
N ASN A 61 -12.67 1.41 6.68
CA ASN A 61 -11.91 1.93 5.55
C ASN A 61 -11.27 3.26 5.94
N LEU A 62 -9.97 3.40 5.65
CA LEU A 62 -9.19 4.57 6.05
C LEU A 62 -9.23 5.72 5.05
N LYS A 63 -9.92 5.56 3.91
CA LYS A 63 -9.94 6.60 2.88
C LYS A 63 -10.31 7.97 3.44
N GLY A 64 -9.51 8.96 3.11
CA GLY A 64 -9.72 10.34 3.53
C GLY A 64 -9.10 10.72 4.87
N THR A 65 -8.56 9.76 5.61
CA THR A 65 -7.96 10.04 6.92
C THR A 65 -6.56 10.63 6.77
N ILE A 66 -6.19 11.48 7.73
CA ILE A 66 -4.87 12.11 7.79
C ILE A 66 -4.14 11.59 9.01
N HIS A 67 -2.88 11.24 8.82
CA HIS A 67 -2.05 10.67 9.88
C HIS A 67 -0.71 11.38 9.97
N ARG A 68 -0.11 11.30 11.14
CA ARG A 68 1.26 11.75 11.34
C ARG A 68 2.21 10.73 10.69
N LEU A 69 3.24 11.22 10.01
CA LEU A 69 4.26 10.38 9.40
C LEU A 69 5.40 10.14 10.39
N ASP A 70 5.65 8.86 10.67
CA ASP A 70 6.85 8.44 11.39
C ASP A 70 7.99 8.29 10.39
N LYS A 71 9.02 9.14 10.51
CA LYS A 71 10.17 9.16 9.59
C LYS A 71 10.97 7.87 9.58
N ASP A 72 10.97 7.15 10.70
CA ASP A 72 11.76 5.93 10.87
C ASP A 72 10.99 4.68 10.46
N SER A 73 9.71 4.82 10.11
CA SER A 73 8.91 3.71 9.62
C SER A 73 9.28 3.34 8.18
N VAL A 74 8.86 2.15 7.76
CA VAL A 74 9.01 1.71 6.37
C VAL A 74 8.32 2.70 5.42
N LEU A 75 7.12 3.15 5.78
CA LEU A 75 6.37 4.13 5.02
C LEU A 75 7.10 5.48 4.95
N GLY A 76 7.63 5.94 6.09
CA GLY A 76 8.40 7.19 6.16
C GLY A 76 9.63 7.16 5.28
N THR A 77 10.37 6.08 5.31
CA THR A 77 11.56 5.89 4.47
C THR A 77 11.20 5.90 2.99
N ALA A 78 10.12 5.25 2.60
CA ALA A 78 9.66 5.24 1.21
C ALA A 78 9.27 6.65 0.74
N LEU A 79 8.50 7.38 1.56
CA LEU A 79 8.00 8.69 1.19
C LEU A 79 9.08 9.77 1.18
N LEU A 80 10.01 9.74 2.15
CA LEU A 80 11.02 10.79 2.29
C LEU A 80 12.30 10.49 1.55
N ASN A 81 12.69 9.21 1.41
CA ASN A 81 13.94 8.81 0.76
C ASN A 81 13.73 8.07 -0.57
N GLY A 82 12.49 7.74 -0.91
CA GLY A 82 12.20 7.04 -2.15
C GLY A 82 12.64 5.59 -2.17
N SER A 83 12.79 4.97 -1.02
CA SER A 83 13.25 3.58 -0.89
C SER A 83 12.07 2.64 -0.68
N ARG A 84 11.97 1.63 -1.54
CA ARG A 84 11.06 0.51 -1.34
C ARG A 84 11.49 -0.27 -0.09
N GLY A 85 10.53 -0.75 0.71
CA GLY A 85 10.87 -1.47 1.93
C GLY A 85 9.79 -2.44 2.37
N ARG A 86 10.16 -3.22 3.38
CA ARG A 86 9.30 -4.19 4.06
C ARG A 86 9.44 -4.04 5.56
N GLY A 87 8.37 -4.33 6.27
CA GLY A 87 8.38 -4.31 7.72
C GLY A 87 7.16 -4.98 8.30
N THR A 88 6.98 -4.82 9.59
CA THR A 88 5.84 -5.34 10.31
C THR A 88 5.07 -4.19 10.95
N LEU A 89 3.76 -4.36 11.03
CA LEU A 89 2.84 -3.45 11.71
C LEU A 89 2.09 -4.23 12.78
N PRO A 90 1.82 -3.65 13.97
CA PRO A 90 0.89 -4.27 14.91
C PRO A 90 -0.51 -4.27 14.29
N GLU A 91 -1.19 -5.42 14.27
CA GLU A 91 -2.60 -5.46 13.91
C GLU A 91 -3.43 -4.79 15.00
N ARG A 92 -4.35 -3.90 14.59
CA ARG A 92 -5.13 -3.09 15.55
C ARG A 92 -6.12 -3.89 16.38
N ASN A 93 -6.58 -5.04 15.86
CA ASN A 93 -7.67 -5.82 16.47
C ASN A 93 -7.22 -7.16 17.02
N SER A 94 -5.93 -7.44 17.05
CA SER A 94 -5.39 -8.68 17.59
C SER A 94 -3.97 -8.48 18.08
N ASN A 95 -3.45 -9.50 18.80
CA ASN A 95 -2.05 -9.49 19.24
C ASN A 95 -1.09 -9.94 18.14
N SER A 96 -1.58 -10.30 16.96
CA SER A 96 -0.74 -10.66 15.84
C SER A 96 -0.23 -9.42 15.12
N GLN A 97 0.79 -9.60 14.28
CA GLN A 97 1.38 -8.56 13.49
C GLN A 97 0.90 -8.66 12.03
N ALA A 98 0.89 -7.54 11.34
CA ALA A 98 0.71 -7.49 9.91
C ALA A 98 2.07 -7.27 9.22
N HIS A 99 2.20 -7.77 8.01
CA HIS A 99 3.36 -7.52 7.16
C HIS A 99 3.05 -6.40 6.20
N GLN A 100 4.02 -5.52 5.98
CA GLN A 100 3.87 -4.36 5.12
C GLN A 100 4.97 -4.36 4.06
N GLU A 101 4.56 -4.18 2.80
CA GLU A 101 5.47 -3.83 1.70
C GLU A 101 5.09 -2.45 1.20
N VAL A 102 6.06 -1.56 1.06
CA VAL A 102 5.83 -0.19 0.62
C VAL A 102 6.63 0.11 -0.62
N TRP A 103 5.93 0.70 -1.61
CA TRP A 103 6.50 1.09 -2.90
C TRP A 103 6.30 2.58 -3.07
N PRO A 104 7.38 3.38 -3.22
CA PRO A 104 7.21 4.79 -3.50
C PRO A 104 6.62 5.02 -4.89
N VAL A 105 5.78 6.03 -5.00
CA VAL A 105 5.19 6.46 -6.27
C VAL A 105 5.81 7.79 -6.65
N ARG A 106 6.33 7.88 -7.87
CA ARG A 106 7.03 9.07 -8.35
C ARG A 106 6.26 9.72 -9.49
N ASP A 107 6.39 11.05 -9.56
CA ASP A 107 5.89 11.79 -10.71
C ASP A 107 6.83 11.64 -11.91
N TYR A 108 6.51 12.32 -13.03
CA TYR A 108 7.30 12.22 -14.26
C TYR A 108 8.73 12.78 -14.10
N MET A 109 8.97 13.61 -13.09
CA MET A 109 10.31 14.16 -12.78
C MET A 109 11.08 13.32 -11.77
N GLY A 110 10.50 12.22 -11.31
CA GLY A 110 11.13 11.34 -10.33
C GLY A 110 10.91 11.76 -8.89
N LYS A 111 10.13 12.80 -8.62
CA LYS A 111 9.81 13.22 -7.26
C LYS A 111 8.81 12.25 -6.63
N VAL A 112 9.06 11.85 -5.39
CA VAL A 112 8.13 11.00 -4.62
C VAL A 112 6.92 11.82 -4.23
N ILE A 113 5.75 11.40 -4.68
CA ILE A 113 4.47 12.06 -4.41
C ILE A 113 3.57 11.25 -3.49
N GLY A 114 3.85 9.98 -3.33
CA GLY A 114 3.06 9.09 -2.49
C GLY A 114 3.68 7.72 -2.39
N ALA A 115 2.95 6.79 -1.79
CA ALA A 115 3.39 5.40 -1.66
C ALA A 115 2.20 4.46 -1.66
N ILE A 116 2.41 3.26 -2.20
CA ILE A 116 1.46 2.15 -2.09
C ILE A 116 1.98 1.20 -1.03
N SER A 117 1.12 0.89 -0.05
CA SER A 117 1.40 -0.05 1.02
C SER A 117 0.52 -1.28 0.85
N ILE A 118 1.14 -2.45 0.83
CA ILE A 118 0.44 -3.74 0.79
C ILE A 118 0.58 -4.36 2.17
N GLU A 119 -0.55 -4.57 2.87
CA GLU A 119 -0.56 -4.95 4.28
C GLU A 119 -1.32 -6.25 4.44
N THR A 120 -0.62 -7.28 4.89
CA THR A 120 -1.12 -8.65 4.99
C THR A 120 -1.03 -9.12 6.43
N SER A 121 -2.08 -9.79 6.95
CA SER A 121 -2.01 -10.39 8.28
C SER A 121 -1.01 -11.55 8.31
N ASP A 122 -0.44 -11.81 9.48
CA ASP A 122 0.44 -12.97 9.69
C ASP A 122 -0.27 -14.28 9.31
N THR A 123 -1.50 -14.43 9.72
CA THR A 123 -2.30 -15.63 9.47
C THR A 123 -2.51 -15.83 7.97
N GLU A 124 -2.89 -14.80 7.26
CA GLU A 124 -3.14 -14.89 5.82
C GLU A 124 -1.84 -15.14 5.05
N ARG A 125 -0.76 -14.47 5.42
CA ARG A 125 0.55 -14.68 4.78
C ARG A 125 1.05 -16.12 4.94
N ALA A 126 0.94 -16.68 6.13
CA ALA A 126 1.33 -18.06 6.39
C ALA A 126 0.46 -19.02 5.58
N SER A 127 -0.84 -18.81 5.54
CA SER A 127 -1.79 -19.61 4.78
C SER A 127 -1.50 -19.56 3.28
N TYR A 128 -1.23 -18.38 2.75
CA TYR A 128 -0.90 -18.19 1.34
C TYR A 128 0.39 -18.93 0.95
N ARG A 129 1.44 -18.79 1.76
CA ARG A 129 2.72 -19.48 1.52
C ARG A 129 2.54 -20.98 1.51
N HIS A 130 1.79 -21.53 2.45
CA HIS A 130 1.54 -22.97 2.54
C HIS A 130 0.81 -23.47 1.31
N ARG A 131 -0.25 -22.79 0.90
CA ARG A 131 -1.02 -23.16 -0.31
C ARG A 131 -0.19 -23.07 -1.57
N SER A 132 0.63 -22.05 -1.70
CA SER A 132 1.51 -21.87 -2.86
C SER A 132 2.52 -23.00 -2.99
N VAL A 133 3.15 -23.39 -1.89
CA VAL A 133 4.09 -24.51 -1.86
C VAL A 133 3.40 -25.81 -2.22
N ASP A 134 2.24 -26.09 -1.64
CA ASP A 134 1.47 -27.29 -1.94
C ASP A 134 1.06 -27.34 -3.41
N SER A 135 0.67 -26.23 -3.97
CA SER A 135 0.29 -26.12 -5.38
C SER A 135 1.46 -26.43 -6.30
N GLU A 136 2.64 -25.91 -6.02
CA GLU A 136 3.85 -26.17 -6.77
C GLU A 136 4.22 -27.67 -6.77
N TRP A 137 4.11 -28.31 -5.63
CA TRP A 137 4.37 -29.73 -5.51
C TRP A 137 3.39 -30.60 -6.28
N ARG A 138 2.14 -30.21 -6.37
CA ARG A 138 1.10 -30.94 -7.10
C ARG A 138 1.26 -30.83 -8.60
N ASP A 139 1.79 -29.73 -9.09
CA ASP A 139 1.97 -29.49 -10.52
C ASP A 139 3.23 -30.15 -11.08
N LEU A 140 4.06 -30.68 -10.21
CA LEU A 140 5.23 -31.42 -10.60
C LEU A 140 4.90 -32.91 -10.79
#